data_e8d34245f5acaa0aa66b63d57b540aea
#
_entry.id   e8d34245f5acaa0aa66b63d57b540aea
#
_cell.length_a   1.000
_cell.length_b   1.000
_cell.length_c   1.000
_cell.angle_alpha   90.00
_cell.angle_beta   90.00
_cell.angle_gamma   90.00
#
_symmetry.space_group_name_H-M   'P 1'
#
loop_
_entity.id
_entity.type
_entity.pdbx_description
1 polymer ?
#
loop_
_entity_poly.entity_id
_entity_poly.type
_entity_poly.pdbx_seq_one_letter_code
_entity_poly.pdbx_strand_id
1 'polypeptide(L)'
;MSLTLRGGGGNSYCKGDLKLELKQCLNCAYIFNSLFDRVKMQKAYFNDAYITPQNISKTMSSHIINLSQKIKFYIDSDSVLLEIAPGGCDLVRTLAPTCHFFYTIDPSHTPQKLLANEKNIKHIHSLFDDEKLKSILEHKIDFVIFRHLLEHIDTPKSFLESVVRLLENDAMIYIEVPNVEEIFENARFYEIRHEHCGYYDKATLCNALALLGCELVDDVQFYDGQWIGLFFKKTSKSIKTIPITFYDANLSLVFNTEISKLEALLEPFKNVAIYGAGGHANSLITYLSEASCYKIKCAIDKDARRIGTYLQNSNIIIKSNEPQNLQGIECVLMCMPCYESIVFEKELKNHFKGKVILSAKGIQYLSL
;
A
#
# COMPACT_ATOMS: atom_id res chain seq x y z
N MET A 1 18.76 -2.08 14.83
CA MET A 1 19.08 -1.77 13.43
C MET A 1 18.66 -0.33 13.19
N SER A 2 19.48 0.52 12.63
CA SER A 2 19.14 1.87 12.23
C SER A 2 19.43 2.00 10.74
N LEU A 3 18.39 2.18 9.94
CA LEU A 3 18.49 2.40 8.51
C LEU A 3 18.21 3.87 8.24
N THR A 4 19.23 4.64 7.88
CA THR A 4 19.06 6.03 7.49
C THR A 4 19.15 6.13 5.98
N LEU A 5 18.04 6.41 5.32
CA LEU A 5 17.98 6.68 3.88
C LEU A 5 17.89 8.19 3.65
N ARG A 6 18.63 8.68 2.65
CA ARG A 6 18.51 10.08 2.21
C ARG A 6 17.35 10.17 1.22
N GLY A 7 16.38 11.00 1.55
CA GLY A 7 15.25 11.30 0.67
C GLY A 7 14.20 10.17 0.71
N GLY A 8 13.01 10.40 0.62
CA GLY A 8 11.93 9.41 0.71
C GLY A 8 10.71 10.06 1.30
N GLY A 9 10.33 11.17 0.70
CA GLY A 9 9.01 11.72 0.91
C GLY A 9 8.08 11.04 -0.07
N GLY A 10 7.29 10.06 0.37
CA GLY A 10 6.18 9.52 -0.39
C GLY A 10 5.19 10.61 -0.78
N ASN A 11 3.92 10.30 -0.92
CA ASN A 11 2.83 11.22 -1.30
C ASN A 11 2.72 12.50 -0.45
N SER A 12 3.76 12.91 0.25
CA SER A 12 3.75 14.07 1.12
C SER A 12 3.94 15.35 0.33
N TYR A 13 3.15 16.35 0.64
CA TYR A 13 3.26 17.72 0.16
C TYR A 13 4.51 18.46 0.70
N CYS A 14 5.45 17.74 1.28
CA CYS A 14 6.65 18.31 1.87
C CYS A 14 7.85 17.98 1.01
N LYS A 15 8.37 18.98 0.32
CA LYS A 15 9.62 18.91 -0.43
C LYS A 15 10.77 18.67 0.55
N GLY A 16 11.43 17.51 0.45
CA GLY A 16 12.83 17.32 0.86
C GLY A 16 13.19 17.29 2.35
N ASP A 17 12.30 17.59 3.29
CA ASP A 17 12.65 17.78 4.71
C ASP A 17 12.27 16.60 5.62
N LEU A 18 11.62 15.56 5.09
CA LEU A 18 11.24 14.39 5.88
C LEU A 18 12.39 13.37 5.87
N LYS A 19 12.96 13.16 7.04
CA LYS A 19 13.99 12.14 7.27
C LYS A 19 13.33 10.81 7.56
N LEU A 20 13.96 9.73 7.10
CA LEU A 20 13.57 8.36 7.37
C LEU A 20 14.65 7.68 8.21
N GLU A 21 14.25 7.01 9.27
CA GLU A 21 15.10 6.13 10.05
C GLU A 21 14.30 4.91 10.48
N LEU A 22 14.56 3.75 9.85
CA LEU A 22 13.94 2.51 10.28
C LEU A 22 14.66 1.94 11.50
N LYS A 23 13.88 1.55 12.49
CA LYS A 23 14.32 0.81 13.66
C LYS A 23 13.54 -0.48 13.79
N GLN A 24 14.19 -1.52 14.27
CA GLN A 24 13.54 -2.78 14.61
C GLN A 24 13.51 -2.95 16.12
N CYS A 25 12.33 -3.23 16.67
CA CYS A 25 12.15 -3.48 18.10
C CYS A 25 12.84 -4.80 18.49
N LEU A 26 13.68 -4.77 19.52
CA LEU A 26 14.41 -5.95 19.99
C LEU A 26 13.51 -6.99 20.68
N ASN A 27 12.30 -6.61 21.11
CA ASN A 27 11.39 -7.52 21.80
C ASN A 27 10.41 -8.25 20.85
N CYS A 28 9.89 -7.54 19.84
CA CYS A 28 8.84 -8.08 18.97
C CYS A 28 9.15 -8.02 17.48
N ALA A 29 10.37 -7.62 17.12
CA ALA A 29 10.86 -7.45 15.75
C ALA A 29 10.08 -6.43 14.88
N TYR A 30 9.07 -5.75 15.39
CA TYR A 30 8.34 -4.71 14.65
C TYR A 30 9.28 -3.65 14.11
N ILE A 31 9.13 -3.33 12.83
CA ILE A 31 9.94 -2.33 12.13
C ILE A 31 9.12 -1.05 11.96
N PHE A 32 9.72 0.08 12.30
CA PHE A 32 9.03 1.37 12.26
C PHE A 32 9.96 2.52 11.89
N ASN A 33 9.36 3.56 11.32
CA ASN A 33 10.05 4.83 11.07
C ASN A 33 10.10 5.65 12.35
N SER A 34 11.26 5.72 13.01
CA SER A 34 11.46 6.43 14.27
C SER A 34 11.40 7.97 14.13
N LEU A 35 11.45 8.48 12.90
CA LEU A 35 11.35 9.91 12.57
C LEU A 35 10.01 10.28 11.94
N PHE A 36 8.97 9.43 12.09
CA PHE A 36 7.64 9.71 11.55
C PHE A 36 7.05 11.00 12.14
N ASP A 37 6.61 11.91 11.26
CA ASP A 37 6.00 13.18 11.64
C ASP A 37 4.49 13.13 11.45
N ARG A 38 3.78 12.76 12.52
CA ARG A 38 2.31 12.67 12.54
C ARG A 38 1.64 13.96 12.09
N VAL A 39 2.12 15.11 12.53
CA VAL A 39 1.47 16.40 12.26
C VAL A 39 1.54 16.75 10.78
N LYS A 40 2.70 16.54 10.16
CA LYS A 40 2.87 16.76 8.72
C LYS A 40 2.03 15.78 7.91
N MET A 41 1.98 14.50 8.30
CA MET A 41 1.21 13.47 7.59
C MET A 41 -0.29 13.71 7.71
N GLN A 42 -0.81 14.09 8.88
CA GLN A 42 -2.23 14.45 9.01
C GLN A 42 -2.61 15.59 8.08
N LYS A 43 -1.80 16.64 7.99
CA LYS A 43 -2.05 17.75 7.03
C LYS A 43 -2.07 17.29 5.59
N ALA A 44 -1.25 16.29 5.22
CA ALA A 44 -1.23 15.74 3.88
C ALA A 44 -2.49 14.93 3.56
N TYR A 45 -2.98 14.10 4.48
CA TYR A 45 -4.19 13.29 4.28
C TYR A 45 -5.49 14.10 4.27
N PHE A 46 -5.55 15.20 5.03
CA PHE A 46 -6.74 16.08 5.06
C PHE A 46 -6.72 17.16 3.97
N ASN A 47 -5.82 17.06 3.00
CA ASN A 47 -5.77 17.99 1.88
C ASN A 47 -6.75 17.57 0.77
N ASP A 48 -7.54 18.50 0.25
CA ASP A 48 -8.52 18.28 -0.84
C ASP A 48 -7.88 17.75 -2.14
N ALA A 49 -6.59 17.92 -2.31
CA ALA A 49 -5.83 17.38 -3.43
C ALA A 49 -5.45 15.89 -3.26
N TYR A 50 -5.73 15.26 -2.12
CA TYR A 50 -5.49 13.82 -1.94
C TYR A 50 -6.41 13.01 -2.84
N ILE A 51 -5.81 12.25 -3.75
CA ILE A 51 -6.54 11.36 -4.65
C ILE A 51 -6.62 9.98 -4.01
N THR A 52 -7.78 9.63 -3.50
CA THR A 52 -8.04 8.28 -2.97
C THR A 52 -7.77 7.23 -4.04
N PRO A 53 -6.95 6.20 -3.77
CA PRO A 53 -6.75 5.09 -4.69
C PRO A 53 -8.07 4.44 -5.08
N GLN A 54 -8.26 4.19 -6.36
CA GLN A 54 -9.42 3.50 -6.90
C GLN A 54 -8.95 2.38 -7.82
N ASN A 55 -9.75 1.35 -7.94
CA ASN A 55 -9.47 0.24 -8.83
C ASN A 55 -9.78 0.63 -10.28
N ILE A 56 -8.76 0.99 -11.02
CA ILE A 56 -8.86 1.37 -12.45
C ILE A 56 -8.22 0.34 -13.39
N SER A 57 -7.55 -0.67 -12.86
CA SER A 57 -6.89 -1.69 -13.67
C SER A 57 -7.59 -3.04 -13.57
N LYS A 58 -7.54 -3.83 -14.67
CA LYS A 58 -8.04 -5.21 -14.68
C LYS A 58 -7.34 -6.09 -13.64
N THR A 59 -6.05 -5.85 -13.40
CA THR A 59 -5.25 -6.59 -12.42
C THR A 59 -5.76 -6.35 -11.01
N MET A 60 -6.02 -5.09 -10.65
CA MET A 60 -6.61 -4.76 -9.35
C MET A 60 -8.05 -5.28 -9.22
N SER A 61 -8.84 -5.24 -10.31
CA SER A 61 -10.17 -5.86 -10.31
C SER A 61 -10.10 -7.36 -10.02
N SER A 62 -9.16 -8.06 -10.65
CA SER A 62 -8.93 -9.49 -10.38
C SER A 62 -8.51 -9.74 -8.93
N HIS A 63 -7.65 -8.88 -8.37
CA HIS A 63 -7.26 -8.95 -6.95
C HIS A 63 -8.50 -8.84 -6.03
N ILE A 64 -9.35 -7.84 -6.23
CA ILE A 64 -10.58 -7.64 -5.45
C ILE A 64 -11.52 -8.85 -5.57
N ILE A 65 -11.70 -9.38 -6.80
CA ILE A 65 -12.53 -10.58 -7.02
C ILE A 65 -11.97 -11.77 -6.26
N ASN A 66 -10.68 -12.07 -6.38
CA ASN A 66 -10.04 -13.20 -5.71
C ASN A 66 -10.12 -13.07 -4.18
N LEU A 67 -9.85 -11.88 -3.66
CA LEU A 67 -9.98 -11.61 -2.23
C LEU A 67 -11.41 -11.76 -1.77
N SER A 68 -12.39 -11.22 -2.51
CA SER A 68 -13.80 -11.36 -2.15
C SER A 68 -14.27 -12.81 -2.12
N GLN A 69 -13.80 -13.64 -3.07
CA GLN A 69 -14.08 -15.08 -3.06
C GLN A 69 -13.52 -15.74 -1.78
N LYS A 70 -12.29 -15.38 -1.38
CA LYS A 70 -11.69 -15.93 -0.16
C LYS A 70 -12.43 -15.48 1.10
N ILE A 71 -12.84 -14.21 1.19
CA ILE A 71 -13.62 -13.70 2.33
C ILE A 71 -14.97 -14.43 2.44
N LYS A 72 -15.62 -14.74 1.31
CA LYS A 72 -16.92 -15.46 1.28
C LYS A 72 -16.89 -16.86 1.91
N PHE A 73 -15.73 -17.47 2.13
CA PHE A 73 -15.64 -18.71 2.91
C PHE A 73 -15.85 -18.51 4.41
N TYR A 74 -15.77 -17.27 4.90
CA TYR A 74 -15.85 -16.90 6.32
C TYR A 74 -17.11 -16.11 6.67
N ILE A 75 -17.98 -15.83 5.70
CA ILE A 75 -19.21 -15.04 5.89
C ILE A 75 -20.40 -15.75 5.24
N ASP A 76 -21.59 -15.37 5.69
CA ASP A 76 -22.87 -15.82 5.14
C ASP A 76 -23.84 -14.63 4.99
N SER A 77 -25.10 -14.93 4.64
CA SER A 77 -26.15 -13.92 4.46
C SER A 77 -26.52 -13.14 5.72
N ASP A 78 -26.22 -13.66 6.89
CA ASP A 78 -26.55 -13.07 8.19
C ASP A 78 -25.37 -12.27 8.76
N SER A 79 -24.19 -12.40 8.17
CA SER A 79 -22.94 -11.75 8.62
C SER A 79 -22.99 -10.24 8.51
N VAL A 80 -22.41 -9.56 9.48
CA VAL A 80 -22.22 -8.09 9.51
C VAL A 80 -20.75 -7.75 9.39
N LEU A 81 -20.41 -6.95 8.37
CA LEU A 81 -19.04 -6.60 8.05
C LEU A 81 -18.73 -5.14 8.39
N LEU A 82 -17.46 -4.87 8.69
CA LEU A 82 -16.91 -3.51 8.82
C LEU A 82 -15.62 -3.40 8.02
N GLU A 83 -15.55 -2.49 7.04
CA GLU A 83 -14.27 -2.13 6.40
C GLU A 83 -13.82 -0.76 6.91
N ILE A 84 -12.59 -0.72 7.47
CA ILE A 84 -11.94 0.53 7.92
C ILE A 84 -11.08 1.03 6.76
N ALA A 85 -11.26 2.29 6.38
CA ALA A 85 -10.61 2.95 5.24
C ALA A 85 -10.84 2.20 3.90
N PRO A 86 -12.09 2.08 3.42
CA PRO A 86 -12.45 1.29 2.24
C PRO A 86 -11.93 1.86 0.90
N GLY A 87 -11.25 3.00 0.91
CA GLY A 87 -10.70 3.64 -0.29
C GLY A 87 -11.76 3.86 -1.37
N GLY A 88 -11.59 3.21 -2.55
CA GLY A 88 -12.53 3.26 -3.67
C GLY A 88 -13.79 2.42 -3.49
N CYS A 89 -13.98 1.74 -2.36
CA CYS A 89 -15.14 0.91 -2.02
C CYS A 89 -15.38 -0.30 -2.93
N ASP A 90 -14.37 -0.74 -3.67
CA ASP A 90 -14.52 -1.85 -4.64
C ASP A 90 -14.82 -3.18 -3.93
N LEU A 91 -14.15 -3.46 -2.81
CA LEU A 91 -14.39 -4.66 -2.01
C LEU A 91 -15.75 -4.61 -1.32
N VAL A 92 -16.12 -3.47 -0.74
CA VAL A 92 -17.44 -3.24 -0.13
C VAL A 92 -18.56 -3.60 -1.11
N ARG A 93 -18.53 -3.04 -2.32
CA ARG A 93 -19.55 -3.29 -3.36
C ARG A 93 -19.60 -4.74 -3.79
N THR A 94 -18.47 -5.44 -3.76
CA THR A 94 -18.39 -6.85 -4.15
C THR A 94 -18.95 -7.78 -3.06
N LEU A 95 -18.79 -7.41 -1.79
CA LEU A 95 -19.21 -8.23 -0.64
C LEU A 95 -20.60 -7.89 -0.11
N ALA A 96 -21.02 -6.62 -0.16
CA ALA A 96 -22.31 -6.18 0.38
C ALA A 96 -23.53 -6.99 -0.11
N PRO A 97 -23.61 -7.45 -1.38
CA PRO A 97 -24.69 -8.32 -1.82
C PRO A 97 -24.74 -9.72 -1.17
N THR A 98 -23.71 -10.10 -0.42
CA THR A 98 -23.55 -11.45 0.14
C THR A 98 -23.59 -11.50 1.66
N CYS A 99 -23.89 -10.39 2.33
CA CYS A 99 -23.96 -10.28 3.78
C CYS A 99 -25.23 -9.52 4.20
N HIS A 100 -25.56 -9.58 5.49
CA HIS A 100 -26.71 -8.89 6.06
C HIS A 100 -26.52 -7.38 6.00
N PHE A 101 -25.41 -6.88 6.54
CA PHE A 101 -25.13 -5.47 6.64
C PHE A 101 -23.63 -5.16 6.53
N PHE A 102 -23.30 -3.98 5.98
CA PHE A 102 -21.92 -3.58 5.82
C PHE A 102 -21.69 -2.17 6.37
N TYR A 103 -20.85 -2.05 7.37
CA TYR A 103 -20.38 -0.75 7.86
C TYR A 103 -19.07 -0.38 7.18
N THR A 104 -18.89 0.91 6.90
CA THR A 104 -17.61 1.46 6.47
C THR A 104 -17.29 2.70 7.30
N ILE A 105 -16.00 2.92 7.60
CA ILE A 105 -15.55 4.12 8.32
C ILE A 105 -14.32 4.71 7.63
N ASP A 106 -14.40 6.00 7.29
CA ASP A 106 -13.32 6.74 6.64
C ASP A 106 -13.57 8.25 6.82
N PRO A 107 -12.55 9.08 7.10
CA PRO A 107 -12.70 10.52 7.22
C PRO A 107 -12.79 11.24 5.87
N SER A 108 -12.53 10.58 4.74
CA SER A 108 -12.64 11.18 3.41
C SER A 108 -14.08 11.20 2.90
N HIS A 109 -14.38 12.12 1.99
CA HIS A 109 -15.70 12.21 1.35
C HIS A 109 -15.91 11.17 0.24
N THR A 110 -14.89 10.45 -0.18
CA THR A 110 -14.97 9.49 -1.30
C THR A 110 -15.96 8.36 -1.04
N PRO A 111 -15.85 7.58 0.07
CA PRO A 111 -16.82 6.52 0.37
C PRO A 111 -18.24 7.05 0.55
N GLN A 112 -18.42 8.21 1.20
CA GLN A 112 -19.73 8.83 1.38
C GLN A 112 -20.46 9.06 0.04
N LYS A 113 -19.72 9.57 -0.97
CA LYS A 113 -20.27 9.80 -2.31
C LYS A 113 -20.55 8.49 -3.06
N LEU A 114 -19.63 7.53 -2.96
CA LEU A 114 -19.70 6.28 -3.70
C LEU A 114 -20.78 5.32 -3.18
N LEU A 115 -21.11 5.37 -1.89
CA LEU A 115 -22.01 4.44 -1.20
C LEU A 115 -23.38 5.05 -0.85
N ALA A 116 -23.66 6.29 -1.26
CA ALA A 116 -24.85 7.07 -0.85
C ALA A 116 -26.21 6.38 -1.14
N ASN A 117 -26.27 5.47 -2.13
CA ASN A 117 -27.51 4.84 -2.56
C ASN A 117 -27.61 3.34 -2.21
N GLU A 118 -26.67 2.82 -1.45
CA GLU A 118 -26.63 1.40 -1.09
C GLU A 118 -27.47 1.14 0.17
N LYS A 119 -28.44 0.23 0.08
CA LYS A 119 -29.44 0.03 1.15
C LYS A 119 -28.91 -0.70 2.38
N ASN A 120 -27.99 -1.63 2.20
CA ASN A 120 -27.41 -2.44 3.28
C ASN A 120 -25.99 -1.99 3.66
N ILE A 121 -25.62 -0.75 3.31
CA ILE A 121 -24.33 -0.16 3.65
C ILE A 121 -24.55 1.12 4.44
N LYS A 122 -23.88 1.25 5.59
CA LYS A 122 -23.83 2.48 6.39
C LYS A 122 -22.41 3.01 6.44
N HIS A 123 -22.18 4.14 5.78
CA HIS A 123 -20.88 4.83 5.86
C HIS A 123 -20.84 5.78 7.06
N ILE A 124 -19.76 5.68 7.85
CA ILE A 124 -19.48 6.54 9.00
C ILE A 124 -18.32 7.46 8.62
N HIS A 125 -18.64 8.73 8.39
CA HIS A 125 -17.65 9.75 8.04
C HIS A 125 -16.88 10.22 9.28
N SER A 126 -15.84 9.48 9.65
CA SER A 126 -15.00 9.72 10.84
C SER A 126 -13.69 8.97 10.76
N LEU A 127 -12.70 9.39 11.55
CA LEU A 127 -11.59 8.51 11.92
C LEU A 127 -12.13 7.33 12.75
N PHE A 128 -11.41 6.19 12.67
CA PHE A 128 -11.73 5.01 13.44
C PHE A 128 -11.56 5.27 14.94
N ASP A 129 -12.62 5.01 15.70
CA ASP A 129 -12.70 5.12 17.15
C ASP A 129 -13.73 4.09 17.64
N ASP A 130 -13.28 3.08 18.38
CA ASP A 130 -14.12 1.97 18.80
C ASP A 130 -15.21 2.40 19.81
N GLU A 131 -14.94 3.32 20.70
CA GLU A 131 -15.95 3.81 21.66
C GLU A 131 -17.07 4.57 20.94
N LYS A 132 -16.71 5.42 19.98
CA LYS A 132 -17.68 6.11 19.14
C LYS A 132 -18.48 5.11 18.30
N LEU A 133 -17.81 4.11 17.70
CA LEU A 133 -18.46 3.09 16.88
C LEU A 133 -19.48 2.30 17.68
N LYS A 134 -19.17 1.85 18.89
CA LYS A 134 -20.11 1.11 19.77
C LYS A 134 -21.44 1.84 19.97
N SER A 135 -21.43 3.18 19.96
CA SER A 135 -22.65 3.96 20.11
C SER A 135 -23.47 4.13 18.80
N ILE A 136 -22.86 3.82 17.64
CA ILE A 136 -23.45 3.99 16.31
C ILE A 136 -23.88 2.67 15.68
N LEU A 137 -23.19 1.58 16.04
CA LEU A 137 -23.46 0.26 15.50
C LEU A 137 -24.79 -0.29 16.03
N GLU A 138 -25.63 -0.73 15.11
CA GLU A 138 -26.94 -1.35 15.39
C GLU A 138 -26.83 -2.87 15.41
N HIS A 139 -25.73 -3.43 14.86
CA HIS A 139 -25.47 -4.85 14.75
C HIS A 139 -24.06 -5.16 15.30
N LYS A 140 -23.89 -6.38 15.79
CA LYS A 140 -22.58 -6.93 16.16
C LYS A 140 -21.77 -7.14 14.90
N ILE A 141 -20.45 -6.93 14.97
CA ILE A 141 -19.55 -7.14 13.84
C ILE A 141 -19.00 -8.56 13.87
N ASP A 142 -19.21 -9.29 12.78
CA ASP A 142 -18.70 -10.64 12.58
C ASP A 142 -17.35 -10.65 11.84
N PHE A 143 -17.10 -9.64 11.01
CA PHE A 143 -15.89 -9.56 10.21
C PHE A 143 -15.39 -8.12 10.05
N VAL A 144 -14.17 -7.84 10.51
CA VAL A 144 -13.49 -6.54 10.27
C VAL A 144 -12.45 -6.71 9.17
N ILE A 145 -12.41 -5.73 8.26
CA ILE A 145 -11.47 -5.68 7.13
C ILE A 145 -10.73 -4.35 7.18
N PHE A 146 -9.42 -4.37 7.01
CA PHE A 146 -8.63 -3.18 6.68
C PHE A 146 -7.42 -3.57 5.84
N ARG A 147 -7.20 -2.77 4.79
CA ARG A 147 -6.19 -3.05 3.77
C ARG A 147 -5.39 -1.79 3.49
N HIS A 148 -4.07 -1.94 3.42
CA HIS A 148 -3.16 -0.82 3.17
C HIS A 148 -3.45 0.40 4.07
N LEU A 149 -3.72 0.10 5.33
CA LEU A 149 -4.02 1.09 6.37
C LEU A 149 -3.02 1.00 7.53
N LEU A 150 -2.71 -0.22 7.98
CA LEU A 150 -1.95 -0.43 9.21
C LEU A 150 -0.53 0.13 9.13
N GLU A 151 0.08 0.13 7.94
CA GLU A 151 1.37 0.74 7.67
C GLU A 151 1.39 2.27 7.87
N HIS A 152 0.22 2.90 7.86
CA HIS A 152 0.04 4.34 8.09
C HIS A 152 -0.35 4.70 9.54
N ILE A 153 -0.55 3.68 10.40
CA ILE A 153 -0.95 3.85 11.79
C ILE A 153 0.27 3.88 12.70
N ASP A 154 0.58 5.01 13.28
CA ASP A 154 1.77 5.22 14.13
C ASP A 154 1.61 4.67 15.56
N THR A 155 0.40 4.29 15.96
CA THR A 155 0.07 3.62 17.21
C THR A 155 -0.60 2.27 16.95
N PRO A 156 0.06 1.32 16.24
CA PRO A 156 -0.57 0.09 15.75
C PRO A 156 -1.11 -0.79 16.88
N LYS A 157 -0.44 -0.84 18.02
CA LYS A 157 -0.92 -1.60 19.18
C LYS A 157 -2.29 -1.11 19.63
N SER A 158 -2.44 0.18 19.90
CA SER A 158 -3.71 0.77 20.35
C SER A 158 -4.81 0.62 19.30
N PHE A 159 -4.46 0.74 18.01
CA PHE A 159 -5.38 0.54 16.91
C PHE A 159 -5.90 -0.91 16.88
N LEU A 160 -5.01 -1.91 16.93
CA LEU A 160 -5.39 -3.33 16.94
C LEU A 160 -6.20 -3.69 18.19
N GLU A 161 -5.83 -3.17 19.37
CA GLU A 161 -6.61 -3.31 20.60
C GLU A 161 -8.03 -2.77 20.42
N SER A 162 -8.18 -1.60 19.81
CA SER A 162 -9.49 -0.99 19.52
C SER A 162 -10.32 -1.82 18.54
N VAL A 163 -9.70 -2.37 17.49
CA VAL A 163 -10.37 -3.29 16.55
C VAL A 163 -10.88 -4.52 17.29
N VAL A 164 -10.03 -5.17 18.10
CA VAL A 164 -10.39 -6.41 18.81
C VAL A 164 -11.47 -6.18 19.88
N ARG A 165 -11.53 -5.00 20.50
CA ARG A 165 -12.60 -4.64 21.46
C ARG A 165 -14.01 -4.54 20.84
N LEU A 166 -14.11 -4.34 19.53
CA LEU A 166 -15.39 -4.35 18.81
C LEU A 166 -15.94 -5.76 18.58
N LEU A 167 -15.10 -6.78 18.68
CA LEU A 167 -15.40 -8.14 18.26
C LEU A 167 -15.78 -9.03 19.43
N GLU A 168 -16.66 -9.98 19.19
CA GLU A 168 -16.91 -11.12 20.05
C GLU A 168 -16.04 -12.32 19.64
N ASN A 169 -16.08 -13.40 20.45
CA ASN A 169 -15.43 -14.65 20.05
C ASN A 169 -16.02 -15.17 18.73
N ASP A 170 -15.20 -15.84 17.97
CA ASP A 170 -15.46 -16.37 16.63
C ASP A 170 -15.52 -15.32 15.51
N ALA A 171 -15.55 -14.03 15.82
CA ALA A 171 -15.46 -12.96 14.82
C ALA A 171 -14.08 -12.95 14.13
N MET A 172 -14.08 -12.51 12.87
CA MET A 172 -12.93 -12.55 11.98
C MET A 172 -12.31 -11.17 11.79
N ILE A 173 -11.02 -11.14 11.51
CA ILE A 173 -10.28 -9.96 11.07
C ILE A 173 -9.49 -10.31 9.81
N TYR A 174 -9.57 -9.49 8.78
CA TYR A 174 -8.67 -9.55 7.63
C TYR A 174 -7.79 -8.32 7.58
N ILE A 175 -6.48 -8.54 7.50
CA ILE A 175 -5.45 -7.50 7.42
C ILE A 175 -4.64 -7.72 6.15
N GLU A 176 -4.52 -6.69 5.29
CA GLU A 176 -3.63 -6.71 4.13
C GLU A 176 -2.64 -5.55 4.21
N VAL A 177 -1.36 -5.86 4.10
CA VAL A 177 -0.25 -4.90 4.19
C VAL A 177 0.85 -5.24 3.19
N PRO A 178 1.72 -4.28 2.83
CA PRO A 178 2.98 -4.57 2.15
C PRO A 178 3.85 -5.52 2.99
N ASN A 179 4.46 -6.50 2.34
CA ASN A 179 5.30 -7.49 2.99
C ASN A 179 6.74 -6.98 3.12
N VAL A 180 7.20 -6.73 4.33
CA VAL A 180 8.55 -6.20 4.55
C VAL A 180 9.64 -7.21 4.19
N GLU A 181 9.40 -8.52 4.32
CA GLU A 181 10.35 -9.56 3.91
C GLU A 181 10.67 -9.43 2.43
N GLU A 182 9.64 -9.35 1.60
CA GLU A 182 9.77 -9.21 0.16
C GLU A 182 10.40 -7.86 -0.24
N ILE A 183 10.05 -6.77 0.44
CA ILE A 183 10.69 -5.45 0.24
C ILE A 183 12.20 -5.54 0.45
N PHE A 184 12.65 -6.22 1.48
CA PHE A 184 14.06 -6.35 1.80
C PHE A 184 14.79 -7.35 0.90
N GLU A 185 14.17 -8.49 0.59
CA GLU A 185 14.73 -9.51 -0.30
C GLU A 185 14.97 -8.95 -1.72
N ASN A 186 14.06 -8.12 -2.22
CA ASN A 186 14.14 -7.54 -3.56
C ASN A 186 14.69 -6.11 -3.57
N ALA A 187 15.21 -5.63 -2.44
CA ALA A 187 15.80 -4.31 -2.27
C ALA A 187 14.92 -3.16 -2.82
N ARG A 188 13.61 -3.25 -2.62
CA ARG A 188 12.64 -2.26 -3.11
C ARG A 188 12.67 -0.99 -2.26
N PHE A 189 13.77 -0.24 -2.33
CA PHE A 189 14.02 0.97 -1.53
C PHE A 189 12.91 2.03 -1.64
N TYR A 190 12.23 2.11 -2.75
CA TYR A 190 11.13 3.06 -3.00
C TYR A 190 9.84 2.73 -2.24
N GLU A 191 9.74 1.55 -1.61
CA GLU A 191 8.68 1.23 -0.64
C GLU A 191 8.96 1.82 0.73
N ILE A 192 10.21 2.19 1.01
CA ILE A 192 10.60 2.84 2.25
C ILE A 192 10.31 4.34 2.11
N ARG A 193 9.20 4.78 2.68
CA ARG A 193 8.69 6.14 2.55
C ARG A 193 8.13 6.67 3.87
N HIS A 194 8.13 7.98 3.99
CA HIS A 194 7.78 8.62 5.28
C HIS A 194 6.33 8.34 5.72
N GLU A 195 5.41 8.21 4.79
CA GLU A 195 4.00 7.93 5.08
C GLU A 195 3.76 6.53 5.67
N HIS A 196 4.69 5.57 5.44
CA HIS A 196 4.69 4.28 6.11
C HIS A 196 5.43 4.40 7.43
N CYS A 197 4.69 4.51 8.53
CA CYS A 197 5.28 4.54 9.86
C CYS A 197 5.59 3.14 10.41
N GLY A 198 4.96 2.08 9.88
CA GLY A 198 5.17 0.69 10.25
C GLY A 198 5.40 -0.23 9.06
N TYR A 199 6.20 -1.27 9.25
CA TYR A 199 6.51 -2.30 8.26
C TYR A 199 6.32 -3.67 8.90
N TYR A 200 5.58 -4.54 8.21
CA TYR A 200 5.07 -5.77 8.79
C TYR A 200 5.51 -6.99 7.99
N ASP A 201 5.88 -8.05 8.71
CA ASP A 201 5.91 -9.41 8.25
C ASP A 201 4.78 -10.23 8.89
N LYS A 202 4.62 -11.46 8.41
CA LYS A 202 3.61 -12.39 8.95
C LYS A 202 3.83 -12.66 10.45
N ALA A 203 5.07 -12.87 10.89
CA ALA A 203 5.39 -13.23 12.26
C ALA A 203 5.05 -12.11 13.25
N THR A 204 5.41 -10.87 12.91
CA THR A 204 5.12 -9.70 13.74
C THR A 204 3.61 -9.49 13.93
N LEU A 205 2.81 -9.61 12.86
CA LEU A 205 1.36 -9.48 12.94
C LEU A 205 0.72 -10.65 13.70
N CYS A 206 1.13 -11.89 13.43
CA CYS A 206 0.62 -13.06 14.16
C CYS A 206 0.85 -12.93 15.66
N ASN A 207 2.04 -12.51 16.07
CA ASN A 207 2.37 -12.37 17.49
C ASN A 207 1.61 -11.20 18.13
N ALA A 208 1.44 -10.08 17.42
CA ALA A 208 0.65 -8.95 17.91
C ALA A 208 -0.82 -9.34 18.12
N LEU A 209 -1.44 -10.04 17.17
CA LEU A 209 -2.83 -10.48 17.26
C LEU A 209 -2.99 -11.63 18.26
N ALA A 210 -2.03 -12.54 18.41
CA ALA A 210 -2.06 -13.60 19.42
C ALA A 210 -2.14 -13.03 20.85
N LEU A 211 -1.39 -11.94 21.13
CA LEU A 211 -1.46 -11.23 22.41
C LEU A 211 -2.84 -10.61 22.69
N LEU A 212 -3.62 -10.37 21.66
CA LEU A 212 -4.98 -9.83 21.72
C LEU A 212 -6.07 -10.92 21.67
N GLY A 213 -5.68 -12.18 21.68
CA GLY A 213 -6.60 -13.31 21.62
C GLY A 213 -7.15 -13.60 20.21
N CYS A 214 -6.40 -13.29 19.17
CA CYS A 214 -6.78 -13.59 17.79
C CYS A 214 -5.79 -14.56 17.15
N GLU A 215 -6.28 -15.73 16.73
CA GLU A 215 -5.52 -16.80 16.11
C GLU A 215 -5.49 -16.65 14.60
N LEU A 216 -4.32 -16.81 13.96
CA LEU A 216 -4.22 -16.89 12.51
C LEU A 216 -4.91 -18.18 12.02
N VAL A 217 -5.88 -18.06 11.12
CA VAL A 217 -6.61 -19.20 10.56
C VAL A 217 -6.32 -19.44 9.08
N ASP A 218 -5.91 -18.39 8.36
CA ASP A 218 -5.55 -18.49 6.94
C ASP A 218 -4.67 -17.31 6.54
N ASP A 219 -3.93 -17.47 5.43
CA ASP A 219 -3.14 -16.39 4.83
C ASP A 219 -3.11 -16.50 3.30
N VAL A 220 -2.78 -15.40 2.67
CA VAL A 220 -2.65 -15.29 1.23
C VAL A 220 -1.55 -14.31 0.88
N GLN A 221 -0.83 -14.60 -0.19
CA GLN A 221 0.14 -13.69 -0.78
C GLN A 221 -0.36 -13.21 -2.16
N PHE A 222 -0.13 -11.94 -2.44
CA PHE A 222 -0.48 -11.33 -3.72
C PHE A 222 0.77 -10.74 -4.37
N TYR A 223 0.76 -10.71 -5.71
CA TYR A 223 1.82 -10.10 -6.51
C TYR A 223 3.22 -10.60 -6.15
N ASP A 224 3.40 -11.92 -6.25
CA ASP A 224 4.67 -12.60 -5.94
C ASP A 224 5.18 -12.31 -4.51
N GLY A 225 4.26 -12.19 -3.56
CA GLY A 225 4.57 -11.97 -2.15
C GLY A 225 4.72 -10.51 -1.73
N GLN A 226 4.52 -9.55 -2.65
CA GLN A 226 4.64 -8.12 -2.33
C GLN A 226 3.63 -7.65 -1.28
N TRP A 227 2.45 -8.27 -1.25
CA TRP A 227 1.44 -8.04 -0.21
C TRP A 227 1.10 -9.35 0.49
N ILE A 228 0.90 -9.26 1.80
CA ILE A 228 0.37 -10.34 2.63
C ILE A 228 -1.02 -9.99 3.12
N GLY A 229 -1.93 -10.95 3.00
CA GLY A 229 -3.28 -10.91 3.57
C GLY A 229 -3.42 -11.98 4.63
N LEU A 230 -3.78 -11.61 5.84
CA LEU A 230 -3.84 -12.49 7.00
C LEU A 230 -5.26 -12.51 7.57
N PHE A 231 -5.79 -13.71 7.78
CA PHE A 231 -7.11 -13.94 8.38
C PHE A 231 -6.94 -14.39 9.82
N PHE A 232 -7.49 -13.64 10.74
CA PHE A 232 -7.46 -13.95 12.16
C PHE A 232 -8.87 -14.22 12.68
N LYS A 233 -8.98 -15.11 13.65
CA LYS A 233 -10.22 -15.41 14.36
C LYS A 233 -10.05 -15.08 15.84
N LYS A 234 -10.95 -14.28 16.40
CA LYS A 234 -10.95 -14.01 17.83
C LYS A 234 -11.37 -15.27 18.61
N THR A 235 -10.61 -15.62 19.63
CA THR A 235 -10.82 -16.82 20.41
C THR A 235 -10.50 -16.59 21.88
N SER A 236 -11.11 -17.39 22.77
CA SER A 236 -10.76 -17.46 24.18
C SER A 236 -9.62 -18.43 24.49
N LYS A 237 -9.11 -19.16 23.48
CA LYS A 237 -8.01 -20.11 23.65
C LYS A 237 -6.68 -19.39 23.78
N SER A 238 -5.74 -20.02 24.50
CA SER A 238 -4.35 -19.55 24.52
C SER A 238 -3.70 -19.80 23.16
N ILE A 239 -3.08 -18.76 22.61
CA ILE A 239 -2.43 -18.79 21.31
C ILE A 239 -0.91 -18.76 21.51
N LYS A 240 -0.20 -19.65 20.82
CA LYS A 240 1.27 -19.66 20.85
C LYS A 240 1.81 -18.61 19.86
N THR A 241 2.83 -17.89 20.30
CA THR A 241 3.62 -17.02 19.41
C THR A 241 4.50 -17.84 18.48
N ILE A 242 4.84 -17.28 17.33
CA ILE A 242 5.75 -17.87 16.36
C ILE A 242 7.11 -17.15 16.37
N PRO A 243 8.19 -17.81 15.90
CA PRO A 243 9.51 -17.17 15.84
C PRO A 243 9.48 -15.86 15.03
N ILE A 244 10.19 -14.87 15.53
CA ILE A 244 10.34 -13.54 14.89
C ILE A 244 11.66 -13.46 14.13
N THR A 245 11.70 -12.61 13.09
CA THR A 245 12.88 -12.40 12.26
C THR A 245 13.55 -11.07 12.59
N PHE A 246 14.86 -11.10 12.77
CA PHE A 246 15.69 -9.91 12.84
C PHE A 246 16.45 -9.72 11.55
N TYR A 247 16.27 -8.59 10.91
CA TYR A 247 16.89 -8.29 9.62
C TYR A 247 18.30 -7.71 9.79
N ASP A 248 19.15 -7.92 8.78
CA ASP A 248 20.53 -7.48 8.79
C ASP A 248 20.65 -5.95 8.87
N ALA A 249 21.63 -5.48 9.62
CA ALA A 249 22.00 -4.07 9.70
C ALA A 249 22.55 -3.51 8.37
N ASN A 250 22.92 -4.35 7.42
CA ASN A 250 23.47 -3.97 6.12
C ASN A 250 22.42 -3.55 5.07
N LEU A 251 21.11 -3.54 5.40
CA LEU A 251 20.07 -3.14 4.45
C LEU A 251 20.27 -1.74 3.86
N SER A 252 20.88 -0.81 4.62
CA SER A 252 21.26 0.51 4.08
C SER A 252 22.21 0.40 2.89
N LEU A 253 23.18 -0.49 2.98
CA LEU A 253 24.15 -0.73 1.90
C LEU A 253 23.46 -1.36 0.69
N VAL A 254 22.58 -2.33 0.91
CA VAL A 254 21.82 -3.01 -0.15
C VAL A 254 20.95 -2.00 -0.90
N PHE A 255 20.17 -1.18 -0.21
CA PHE A 255 19.34 -0.15 -0.83
C PHE A 255 20.16 0.92 -1.56
N ASN A 256 21.23 1.42 -0.96
CA ASN A 256 22.11 2.39 -1.63
C ASN A 256 22.79 1.80 -2.87
N THR A 257 23.08 0.50 -2.87
CA THR A 257 23.60 -0.20 -4.06
C THR A 257 22.55 -0.24 -5.17
N GLU A 258 21.29 -0.54 -4.87
CA GLU A 258 20.22 -0.54 -5.87
C GLU A 258 19.90 0.88 -6.39
N ILE A 259 19.96 1.90 -5.54
CA ILE A 259 19.83 3.30 -5.97
C ILE A 259 20.98 3.68 -6.93
N SER A 260 22.22 3.31 -6.57
CA SER A 260 23.39 3.60 -7.44
C SER A 260 23.32 2.84 -8.76
N LYS A 261 22.79 1.62 -8.74
CA LYS A 261 22.55 0.83 -9.95
C LYS A 261 21.49 1.48 -10.85
N LEU A 262 20.38 1.99 -10.28
CA LEU A 262 19.39 2.72 -11.05
C LEU A 262 19.99 3.96 -11.72
N GLU A 263 20.76 4.76 -10.98
CA GLU A 263 21.47 5.92 -11.51
C GLU A 263 22.38 5.55 -12.69
N ALA A 264 23.16 4.46 -12.55
CA ALA A 264 24.03 3.95 -13.60
C ALA A 264 23.26 3.45 -14.84
N LEU A 265 22.11 2.78 -14.65
CA LEU A 265 21.25 2.33 -15.76
C LEU A 265 20.59 3.51 -16.49
N LEU A 266 20.33 4.63 -15.82
CA LEU A 266 19.76 5.84 -16.42
C LEU A 266 20.82 6.71 -17.11
N GLU A 267 22.09 6.54 -16.77
CA GLU A 267 23.20 7.40 -17.23
C GLU A 267 23.25 7.56 -18.75
N PRO A 268 23.14 6.49 -19.60
CA PRO A 268 23.27 6.60 -21.04
C PRO A 268 22.17 7.38 -21.75
N PHE A 269 21.01 7.61 -21.10
CA PHE A 269 19.82 8.16 -21.73
C PHE A 269 19.67 9.65 -21.45
N LYS A 270 19.07 10.37 -22.41
CA LYS A 270 18.68 11.79 -22.29
C LYS A 270 17.18 11.96 -22.09
N ASN A 271 16.39 11.04 -22.63
CA ASN A 271 14.93 11.12 -22.60
C ASN A 271 14.36 9.81 -21.97
N VAL A 272 13.97 9.92 -20.72
CA VAL A 272 13.39 8.82 -19.93
C VAL A 272 11.92 9.12 -19.68
N ALA A 273 11.06 8.11 -19.69
CA ALA A 273 9.72 8.22 -19.14
C ALA A 273 9.55 7.26 -17.94
N ILE A 274 8.79 7.69 -16.95
CA ILE A 274 8.29 6.80 -15.90
C ILE A 274 6.97 6.20 -16.38
N TYR A 275 6.74 4.91 -16.20
CA TYR A 275 5.47 4.28 -16.47
C TYR A 275 4.81 3.82 -15.15
N GLY A 276 3.63 4.43 -14.85
CA GLY A 276 2.95 4.38 -13.56
C GLY A 276 3.26 5.62 -12.71
N ALA A 277 2.31 6.56 -12.63
CA ALA A 277 2.47 7.83 -11.91
C ALA A 277 1.87 7.79 -10.48
N GLY A 278 1.92 6.65 -9.83
CA GLY A 278 1.42 6.41 -8.48
C GLY A 278 2.42 6.72 -7.37
N GLY A 279 2.14 6.24 -6.17
CA GLY A 279 2.98 6.42 -4.99
C GLY A 279 4.42 5.90 -5.18
N HIS A 280 4.60 4.79 -5.90
CA HIS A 280 5.93 4.24 -6.20
C HIS A 280 6.78 5.22 -7.02
N ALA A 281 6.22 5.85 -8.06
CA ALA A 281 6.93 6.84 -8.86
C ALA A 281 7.32 8.07 -8.02
N ASN A 282 6.38 8.58 -7.23
CA ASN A 282 6.62 9.71 -6.34
C ASN A 282 7.72 9.40 -5.32
N SER A 283 7.73 8.20 -4.76
CA SER A 283 8.78 7.76 -3.84
C SER A 283 10.12 7.59 -4.56
N LEU A 284 10.15 6.88 -5.69
CA LEU A 284 11.37 6.54 -6.42
C LEU A 284 12.14 7.79 -6.86
N ILE A 285 11.46 8.80 -7.41
CA ILE A 285 12.13 10.04 -7.85
C ILE A 285 12.81 10.81 -6.70
N THR A 286 12.39 10.61 -5.45
CA THR A 286 13.02 11.26 -4.30
C THR A 286 14.40 10.70 -3.96
N TYR A 287 14.70 9.49 -4.44
CA TYR A 287 16.01 8.85 -4.29
C TYR A 287 16.97 9.14 -5.44
N LEU A 288 16.47 9.68 -6.55
CA LEU A 288 17.30 10.02 -7.71
C LEU A 288 18.04 11.35 -7.52
N SER A 289 19.21 11.42 -8.14
CA SER A 289 19.94 12.67 -8.26
C SER A 289 19.15 13.67 -9.11
N GLU A 290 19.45 14.95 -8.94
CA GLU A 290 18.87 16.02 -9.75
C GLU A 290 19.17 15.81 -11.25
N ALA A 291 20.38 15.33 -11.57
CA ALA A 291 20.80 15.03 -12.94
C ALA A 291 19.95 13.92 -13.57
N SER A 292 19.61 12.85 -12.83
CA SER A 292 18.73 11.77 -13.30
C SER A 292 17.28 12.25 -13.41
N CYS A 293 16.80 13.06 -12.48
CA CYS A 293 15.46 13.64 -12.56
C CYS A 293 15.29 14.53 -13.81
N TYR A 294 16.30 15.28 -14.23
CA TYR A 294 16.26 16.08 -15.45
C TYR A 294 16.09 15.27 -16.75
N LYS A 295 16.50 14.00 -16.74
CA LYS A 295 16.32 13.07 -17.87
C LYS A 295 14.89 12.61 -18.02
N ILE A 296 14.08 12.66 -16.94
CA ILE A 296 12.68 12.21 -16.93
C ILE A 296 11.80 13.30 -17.56
N LYS A 297 11.27 13.01 -18.77
CA LYS A 297 10.49 13.99 -19.56
C LYS A 297 8.99 13.96 -19.22
N CYS A 298 8.49 12.81 -18.84
CA CYS A 298 7.10 12.64 -18.42
C CYS A 298 6.92 11.36 -17.59
N ALA A 299 5.77 11.28 -16.91
CA ALA A 299 5.24 10.05 -16.38
C ALA A 299 4.01 9.64 -17.18
N ILE A 300 3.78 8.35 -17.33
CA ILE A 300 2.65 7.77 -18.06
C ILE A 300 1.70 7.11 -17.07
N ASP A 301 0.41 7.42 -17.17
CA ASP A 301 -0.62 6.79 -16.35
C ASP A 301 -1.93 6.64 -17.13
N LYS A 302 -2.80 5.72 -16.67
CA LYS A 302 -4.15 5.52 -17.19
C LYS A 302 -5.22 6.26 -16.39
N ASP A 303 -4.90 6.68 -15.19
CA ASP A 303 -5.84 7.38 -14.33
C ASP A 303 -6.12 8.80 -14.87
N ALA A 304 -7.29 8.98 -15.48
CA ALA A 304 -7.70 10.25 -16.06
C ALA A 304 -7.66 11.43 -15.05
N ARG A 305 -7.77 11.14 -13.74
CA ARG A 305 -7.69 12.17 -12.69
C ARG A 305 -6.27 12.73 -12.51
N ARG A 306 -5.26 11.98 -12.97
CA ARG A 306 -3.83 12.36 -12.87
C ARG A 306 -3.32 13.00 -14.16
N ILE A 307 -3.89 12.64 -15.31
CA ILE A 307 -3.44 13.13 -16.62
C ILE A 307 -3.52 14.66 -16.68
N GLY A 308 -2.44 15.29 -17.12
CA GLY A 308 -2.29 16.76 -17.16
C GLY A 308 -1.82 17.39 -15.85
N THR A 309 -1.66 16.61 -14.78
CA THR A 309 -1.04 17.05 -13.53
C THR A 309 0.45 16.67 -13.50
N TYR A 310 1.10 16.81 -12.36
CA TYR A 310 2.53 16.54 -12.20
C TYR A 310 2.76 15.45 -11.14
N LEU A 311 3.86 14.70 -11.26
CA LEU A 311 4.35 13.91 -10.14
C LEU A 311 4.64 14.83 -8.96
N GLN A 312 4.31 14.37 -7.76
CA GLN A 312 4.41 15.17 -6.55
C GLN A 312 5.83 15.72 -6.35
N ASN A 313 5.89 16.99 -5.95
CA ASN A 313 7.13 17.73 -5.72
C ASN A 313 8.08 17.77 -6.92
N SER A 314 7.58 17.66 -8.14
CA SER A 314 8.37 17.68 -9.37
C SER A 314 7.69 18.48 -10.48
N ASN A 315 8.45 18.74 -11.55
CA ASN A 315 7.94 19.31 -12.80
C ASN A 315 7.68 18.22 -13.87
N ILE A 316 7.61 16.95 -13.47
CA ILE A 316 7.40 15.82 -14.36
C ILE A 316 5.89 15.68 -14.64
N ILE A 317 5.49 16.10 -15.84
CA ILE A 317 4.08 16.05 -16.26
C ILE A 317 3.58 14.60 -16.43
N ILE A 318 2.34 14.34 -16.03
CA ILE A 318 1.68 13.04 -16.22
C ILE A 318 0.87 13.08 -17.52
N LYS A 319 1.13 12.12 -18.41
CA LYS A 319 0.47 11.95 -19.70
C LYS A 319 -0.28 10.63 -19.77
N SER A 320 -1.21 10.53 -20.71
CA SER A 320 -1.92 9.28 -21.01
C SER A 320 -0.97 8.21 -21.57
N ASN A 321 -1.38 6.94 -21.49
CA ASN A 321 -0.63 5.80 -22.03
C ASN A 321 -0.71 5.63 -23.55
N GLU A 322 -1.06 6.69 -24.28
CA GLU A 322 -1.08 6.68 -25.73
C GLU A 322 0.33 6.60 -26.32
N PRO A 323 0.57 5.78 -27.35
CA PRO A 323 1.91 5.55 -27.93
C PRO A 323 2.65 6.82 -28.33
N GLN A 324 1.93 7.85 -28.78
CA GLN A 324 2.53 9.14 -29.15
C GLN A 324 3.26 9.84 -28.00
N ASN A 325 2.83 9.60 -26.76
CA ASN A 325 3.46 10.19 -25.59
C ASN A 325 4.83 9.56 -25.23
N LEU A 326 5.15 8.42 -25.86
CA LEU A 326 6.47 7.78 -25.79
C LEU A 326 7.38 8.11 -26.98
N GLN A 327 6.95 8.99 -27.89
CA GLN A 327 7.74 9.39 -29.05
C GLN A 327 8.98 10.16 -28.60
N GLY A 328 10.17 9.75 -29.03
CA GLY A 328 11.44 10.34 -28.62
C GLY A 328 11.95 9.89 -27.24
N ILE A 329 11.24 9.02 -26.54
CA ILE A 329 11.71 8.39 -25.28
C ILE A 329 12.67 7.25 -25.63
N GLU A 330 13.82 7.23 -24.96
CA GLU A 330 14.88 6.22 -25.15
C GLU A 330 14.78 5.08 -24.12
N CYS A 331 14.28 5.40 -22.93
CA CYS A 331 14.15 4.44 -21.82
C CYS A 331 12.85 4.65 -21.04
N VAL A 332 12.21 3.58 -20.65
CA VAL A 332 11.05 3.56 -19.75
C VAL A 332 11.45 2.92 -18.43
N LEU A 333 11.22 3.63 -17.32
CA LEU A 333 11.35 3.11 -15.97
C LEU A 333 9.96 2.70 -15.45
N MET A 334 9.78 1.40 -15.21
CA MET A 334 8.52 0.87 -14.69
C MET A 334 8.39 1.16 -13.19
N CYS A 335 7.29 1.82 -12.78
CA CYS A 335 7.02 2.18 -11.39
C CYS A 335 5.69 1.60 -10.89
N MET A 336 5.43 0.34 -11.23
CA MET A 336 4.26 -0.43 -10.81
C MET A 336 4.65 -1.88 -10.52
N PRO A 337 5.41 -2.13 -9.46
CA PRO A 337 6.07 -3.42 -9.22
C PRO A 337 5.10 -4.61 -9.17
N CYS A 338 3.87 -4.40 -8.68
CA CYS A 338 2.88 -5.47 -8.59
C CYS A 338 2.48 -6.09 -9.94
N TYR A 339 2.67 -5.39 -11.05
CA TYR A 339 2.20 -5.86 -12.36
C TYR A 339 3.03 -5.34 -13.54
N GLU A 340 4.29 -4.94 -13.31
CA GLU A 340 5.14 -4.37 -14.35
C GLU A 340 5.32 -5.27 -15.58
N SER A 341 5.50 -6.59 -15.37
CA SER A 341 5.63 -7.56 -16.47
C SER A 341 4.35 -7.66 -17.32
N ILE A 342 3.18 -7.63 -16.67
CA ILE A 342 1.88 -7.69 -17.36
C ILE A 342 1.67 -6.43 -18.20
N VAL A 343 1.99 -5.28 -17.66
CA VAL A 343 1.86 -3.99 -18.36
C VAL A 343 2.84 -3.92 -19.53
N PHE A 344 4.09 -4.34 -19.32
CA PHE A 344 5.06 -4.41 -20.41
C PHE A 344 4.53 -5.26 -21.58
N GLU A 345 4.14 -6.51 -21.31
CA GLU A 345 3.68 -7.44 -22.37
C GLU A 345 2.43 -6.93 -23.10
N LYS A 346 1.48 -6.34 -22.40
CA LYS A 346 0.20 -5.93 -22.99
C LYS A 346 0.20 -4.53 -23.59
N GLU A 347 1.03 -3.64 -23.10
CA GLU A 347 0.90 -2.21 -23.39
C GLU A 347 2.14 -1.57 -24.01
N LEU A 348 3.35 -2.00 -23.61
CA LEU A 348 4.59 -1.39 -24.09
C LEU A 348 5.26 -2.16 -25.23
N LYS A 349 5.31 -3.47 -25.17
CA LYS A 349 6.09 -4.34 -26.06
C LYS A 349 5.88 -4.06 -27.56
N ASN A 350 4.66 -3.76 -27.97
CA ASN A 350 4.30 -3.52 -29.37
C ASN A 350 4.52 -2.07 -29.84
N HIS A 351 4.64 -1.13 -28.91
CA HIS A 351 4.65 0.31 -29.22
C HIS A 351 5.95 1.02 -28.82
N PHE A 352 6.76 0.39 -27.95
CA PHE A 352 8.00 0.96 -27.49
C PHE A 352 9.20 0.06 -27.88
N LYS A 353 10.24 0.67 -28.43
CA LYS A 353 11.45 -0.03 -28.91
C LYS A 353 12.71 0.34 -28.13
N GLY A 354 12.59 1.24 -27.18
CA GLY A 354 13.69 1.64 -26.29
C GLY A 354 13.97 0.62 -25.17
N LYS A 355 14.86 0.98 -24.29
CA LYS A 355 15.18 0.17 -23.11
C LYS A 355 14.08 0.26 -22.04
N VAL A 356 13.86 -0.82 -21.32
CA VAL A 356 12.91 -0.86 -20.19
C VAL A 356 13.67 -1.28 -18.94
N ILE A 357 13.52 -0.50 -17.88
CA ILE A 357 14.06 -0.80 -16.54
C ILE A 357 12.89 -1.29 -15.68
N LEU A 358 13.06 -2.47 -15.10
CA LEU A 358 12.15 -3.07 -14.13
C LEU A 358 12.61 -2.75 -12.70
N SER A 359 11.68 -2.76 -11.77
CA SER A 359 11.94 -2.41 -10.36
C SER A 359 11.47 -3.46 -9.35
N ALA A 360 10.58 -4.38 -9.72
CA ALA A 360 9.93 -5.30 -8.79
C ALA A 360 10.88 -6.28 -8.09
N LYS A 361 11.83 -6.85 -8.84
CA LYS A 361 12.81 -7.83 -8.33
C LYS A 361 14.24 -7.31 -8.45
N GLY A 362 14.48 -6.17 -7.78
CA GLY A 362 15.69 -5.38 -7.95
C GLY A 362 15.69 -4.59 -9.26
N ILE A 363 16.51 -3.56 -9.29
CA ILE A 363 16.65 -2.68 -10.48
C ILE A 363 17.40 -3.40 -11.57
N GLN A 364 16.82 -3.54 -12.76
CA GLN A 364 17.45 -4.24 -13.89
C GLN A 364 16.84 -3.85 -15.24
N TYR A 365 17.62 -3.99 -16.32
CA TYR A 365 17.03 -3.97 -17.65
C TYR A 365 16.15 -5.20 -17.89
N LEU A 366 15.03 -4.99 -18.55
CA LEU A 366 14.26 -6.12 -19.09
C LEU A 366 15.12 -6.83 -20.15
N SER A 367 15.39 -8.11 -19.91
CA SER A 367 16.00 -8.99 -20.92
C SER A 367 14.94 -9.32 -21.99
N LEU A 368 15.15 -8.86 -23.20
CA LEU A 368 14.31 -9.15 -24.37
C LEU A 368 14.66 -10.50 -24.96
#